data_72723a240a60bd4a775f1789343265cf
#
_entry.id   72723a240a60bd4a775f1789343265cf
#
_cell.length_a   1.000
_cell.length_b   1.000
_cell.length_c   1.000
_cell.angle_alpha   90.00
_cell.angle_beta   90.00
_cell.angle_gamma   90.00
#
_symmetry.space_group_name_H-M   'P 1'
#
loop_
_entity.id
_entity.type
_entity.pdbx_description
1 polymer ?
#
loop_
_entity_poly.entity_id
_entity_poly.type
_entity_poly.pdbx_seq_one_letter_code
_entity_poly.pdbx_strand_id
1 'polypeptide(L)'
;ECSAMALKHLGEEIDIHGGGNDLVFPHHENEIAQTESYTGRPFARFWMHNGMLQLKGEKMSKSLGNLVTIDDFLAQHEASVLRLLILSSHYRKPLAYNDTVVEDNARALARLRGALRPAVGAITSGGAVDSLLAAAEQTRRGFEEAMDDDFNTAGALGCLFELVTEINRARDAGAAAEPLAAAQDVLAELAGILGLQLSSEATGAEAAPFIDLLLEMRSKLRAAKQFALADEIRNRLTDLGVMVEDTREGSTWRIQ
;
A
#
# COMPACT_ATOMS: atom_id res chain seq x y z
N GLU A 1 4.81 10.63 35.57
CA GLU A 1 3.95 11.39 34.61
C GLU A 1 3.10 10.45 33.77
N CYS A 2 3.69 9.47 33.08
CA CYS A 2 2.98 8.62 32.10
C CYS A 2 1.85 7.83 32.75
N SER A 3 2.12 7.14 33.90
CA SER A 3 1.10 6.40 34.65
C SER A 3 -0.07 7.31 35.06
N ALA A 4 0.24 8.52 35.58
CA ALA A 4 -0.79 9.47 36.00
C ALA A 4 -1.64 9.99 34.80
N MET A 5 -1.02 10.21 33.65
CA MET A 5 -1.73 10.59 32.44
C MET A 5 -2.60 9.46 31.88
N ALA A 6 -2.09 8.24 31.88
CA ALA A 6 -2.85 7.07 31.48
C ALA A 6 -4.10 6.89 32.37
N LEU A 7 -3.93 6.89 33.70
CA LEU A 7 -5.04 6.82 34.62
C LEU A 7 -6.08 7.92 34.41
N LYS A 8 -5.63 9.17 34.21
CA LYS A 8 -6.53 10.31 34.01
C LYS A 8 -7.33 10.25 32.73
N HIS A 9 -6.72 9.81 31.63
CA HIS A 9 -7.32 9.94 30.30
C HIS A 9 -7.90 8.63 29.75
N LEU A 10 -7.37 7.48 30.18
CA LEU A 10 -7.74 6.16 29.67
C LEU A 10 -8.41 5.26 30.72
N GLY A 11 -8.30 5.59 32.01
CA GLY A 11 -8.86 4.80 33.11
C GLY A 11 -7.85 3.92 33.81
N GLU A 12 -8.34 3.05 34.71
CA GLU A 12 -7.50 2.23 35.60
C GLU A 12 -6.91 1.00 34.90
N GLU A 13 -7.54 0.54 33.84
CA GLU A 13 -7.12 -0.60 33.03
C GLU A 13 -7.21 -0.23 31.56
N ILE A 14 -6.18 -0.53 30.79
CA ILE A 14 -6.13 -0.26 29.34
C ILE A 14 -5.99 -1.57 28.57
N ASP A 15 -6.52 -1.59 27.32
CA ASP A 15 -6.48 -2.81 26.52
C ASP A 15 -5.06 -3.07 26.00
N ILE A 16 -4.40 -2.07 25.42
CA ILE A 16 -3.07 -2.24 24.80
C ILE A 16 -2.14 -1.12 25.29
N HIS A 17 -0.95 -1.50 25.76
CA HIS A 17 0.16 -0.59 26.02
C HIS A 17 1.35 -0.98 25.15
N GLY A 18 1.91 0.00 24.44
CA GLY A 18 2.97 -0.26 23.48
C GLY A 18 4.14 0.70 23.58
N GLY A 19 5.30 0.24 23.09
CA GLY A 19 6.50 1.06 23.00
C GLY A 19 7.66 0.33 22.34
N GLY A 20 8.83 0.96 22.31
CA GLY A 20 10.06 0.31 21.88
C GLY A 20 10.56 -0.73 22.88
N ASN A 21 11.33 -1.71 22.41
CA ASN A 21 11.95 -2.73 23.25
C ASN A 21 12.83 -2.12 24.38
N ASP A 22 13.34 -0.92 24.18
CA ASP A 22 14.14 -0.19 25.17
C ASP A 22 13.30 0.38 26.34
N LEU A 23 11.97 0.41 26.21
CA LEU A 23 11.05 0.86 27.27
C LEU A 23 10.59 -0.27 28.20
N VAL A 24 10.76 -1.54 27.82
CA VAL A 24 10.38 -2.68 28.68
C VAL A 24 10.93 -2.49 30.10
N PHE A 25 12.21 -2.17 30.20
CA PHE A 25 12.87 -1.84 31.44
C PHE A 25 13.77 -0.62 31.27
N PRO A 26 13.72 0.35 32.22
CA PRO A 26 12.91 0.34 33.44
C PRO A 26 11.51 0.98 33.31
N HIS A 27 11.15 1.58 32.16
CA HIS A 27 10.00 2.47 32.06
C HIS A 27 8.67 1.75 32.29
N HIS A 28 8.35 0.75 31.47
CA HIS A 28 7.08 0.03 31.57
C HIS A 28 6.94 -0.77 32.86
N GLU A 29 8.03 -1.37 33.34
CA GLU A 29 8.03 -2.02 34.67
C GLU A 29 7.69 -1.03 35.80
N ASN A 30 8.19 0.21 35.74
CA ASN A 30 7.83 1.25 36.67
C ASN A 30 6.38 1.73 36.51
N GLU A 31 5.84 1.78 35.31
CA GLU A 31 4.44 2.10 35.09
C GLU A 31 3.50 1.04 35.66
N ILE A 32 3.84 -0.24 35.47
CA ILE A 32 3.14 -1.38 36.11
C ILE A 32 3.17 -1.21 37.64
N ALA A 33 4.37 -1.08 38.23
CA ALA A 33 4.54 -0.95 39.67
C ALA A 33 3.73 0.22 40.25
N GLN A 34 3.75 1.39 39.60
CA GLN A 34 3.02 2.58 40.04
C GLN A 34 1.51 2.41 39.92
N THR A 35 1.03 1.96 38.78
CA THR A 35 -0.40 1.89 38.48
C THR A 35 -1.06 0.75 39.28
N GLU A 36 -0.47 -0.43 39.28
CA GLU A 36 -1.04 -1.60 39.96
C GLU A 36 -0.99 -1.47 41.48
N SER A 37 0.05 -0.83 42.03
CA SER A 37 0.09 -0.52 43.47
C SER A 37 -0.99 0.48 43.89
N TYR A 38 -1.38 1.39 42.99
CA TYR A 38 -2.41 2.38 43.29
C TYR A 38 -3.83 1.83 43.07
N THR A 39 -4.05 1.08 41.99
CA THR A 39 -5.39 0.63 41.57
C THR A 39 -5.76 -0.74 42.14
N GLY A 40 -4.77 -1.59 42.43
CA GLY A 40 -4.96 -3.00 42.75
C GLY A 40 -5.40 -3.86 41.58
N ARG A 41 -5.25 -3.37 40.33
CA ARG A 41 -5.67 -4.02 39.08
C ARG A 41 -4.52 -4.07 38.08
N PRO A 42 -4.52 -5.03 37.14
CA PRO A 42 -3.59 -5.05 36.02
C PRO A 42 -3.65 -3.74 35.23
N PHE A 43 -2.50 -3.16 34.90
CA PHE A 43 -2.43 -1.89 34.19
C PHE A 43 -2.83 -2.04 32.73
N ALA A 44 -2.32 -3.05 32.02
CA ALA A 44 -2.64 -3.31 30.63
C ALA A 44 -2.91 -4.79 30.38
N ARG A 45 -3.87 -5.09 29.50
CA ARG A 45 -4.22 -6.47 29.12
C ARG A 45 -3.19 -7.06 28.16
N PHE A 46 -2.71 -6.24 27.23
CA PHE A 46 -1.73 -6.63 26.21
C PHE A 46 -0.58 -5.62 26.15
N TRP A 47 0.62 -6.16 26.00
CA TRP A 47 1.85 -5.38 25.86
C TRP A 47 2.46 -5.64 24.48
N MET A 48 2.73 -4.56 23.72
CA MET A 48 3.34 -4.64 22.40
C MET A 48 4.65 -3.88 22.36
N HIS A 49 5.76 -4.57 22.08
CA HIS A 49 7.07 -3.95 22.02
C HIS A 49 7.67 -4.10 20.63
N ASN A 50 7.93 -2.97 19.98
CA ASN A 50 8.53 -2.95 18.64
C ASN A 50 10.06 -2.87 18.68
N GLY A 51 10.68 -3.46 17.69
CA GLY A 51 12.11 -3.33 17.42
C GLY A 51 12.48 -1.89 17.06
N MET A 52 13.76 -1.57 17.21
CA MET A 52 14.28 -0.23 16.95
C MET A 52 14.56 -0.03 15.47
N LEU A 53 14.31 1.17 14.98
CA LEU A 53 14.73 1.58 13.63
C LEU A 53 16.26 1.79 13.62
N GLN A 54 16.93 1.13 12.68
CA GLN A 54 18.39 1.18 12.51
C GLN A 54 18.75 1.88 11.20
N LEU A 55 19.50 2.96 11.29
CA LEU A 55 20.03 3.67 10.15
C LEU A 55 21.48 3.21 9.90
N LYS A 56 21.75 2.64 8.72
CA LYS A 56 23.10 2.12 8.38
C LYS A 56 23.70 1.17 9.44
N GLY A 57 22.86 0.40 10.12
CA GLY A 57 23.27 -0.52 11.18
C GLY A 57 23.41 0.10 12.58
N GLU A 58 23.19 1.40 12.73
CA GLU A 58 23.21 2.11 14.01
C GLU A 58 21.81 2.56 14.42
N LYS A 59 21.57 2.66 15.73
CA LYS A 59 20.30 3.18 16.27
C LYS A 59 20.10 4.63 15.81
N MET A 60 18.95 4.93 15.22
CA MET A 60 18.58 6.30 14.89
C MET A 60 18.30 7.10 16.17
N SER A 61 18.98 8.23 16.35
CA SER A 61 18.78 9.11 17.50
C SER A 61 19.09 10.56 17.20
N LYS A 62 18.42 11.48 17.93
CA LYS A 62 18.68 12.93 17.83
C LYS A 62 20.13 13.29 18.17
N SER A 63 20.73 12.60 19.13
CA SER A 63 22.11 12.87 19.60
C SER A 63 23.16 12.54 18.56
N LEU A 64 22.87 11.62 17.61
CA LEU A 64 23.77 11.24 16.51
C LEU A 64 23.55 12.09 15.24
N GLY A 65 22.52 12.94 15.22
CA GLY A 65 22.21 13.79 14.07
C GLY A 65 21.78 13.01 12.82
N ASN A 66 21.41 11.73 12.96
CA ASN A 66 21.02 10.82 11.89
C ASN A 66 19.49 10.62 11.80
N LEU A 67 18.73 11.64 12.20
CA LEU A 67 17.27 11.56 12.20
C LEU A 67 16.74 11.83 10.79
N VAL A 68 15.93 10.92 10.27
CA VAL A 68 15.09 11.13 9.09
C VAL A 68 13.65 11.30 9.57
N THR A 69 13.04 12.43 9.26
CA THR A 69 11.63 12.67 9.62
C THR A 69 10.70 12.03 8.58
N ILE A 70 9.43 11.83 8.96
CA ILE A 70 8.40 11.37 8.01
C ILE A 70 8.23 12.40 6.89
N ASP A 71 8.27 13.69 7.20
CA ASP A 71 8.14 14.76 6.20
C ASP A 71 9.30 14.73 5.18
N ASP A 72 10.54 14.51 5.63
CA ASP A 72 11.70 14.36 4.74
C ASP A 72 11.54 13.14 3.81
N PHE A 73 11.00 12.04 4.33
CA PHE A 73 10.71 10.85 3.53
C PHE A 73 9.61 11.13 2.49
N LEU A 74 8.50 11.72 2.91
CA LEU A 74 7.34 11.99 2.05
C LEU A 74 7.61 13.07 0.99
N ALA A 75 8.63 13.91 1.18
CA ALA A 75 9.10 14.84 0.16
C ALA A 75 9.74 14.13 -1.06
N GLN A 76 10.16 12.87 -0.92
CA GLN A 76 10.87 12.12 -1.94
C GLN A 76 10.16 10.82 -2.36
N HIS A 77 9.32 10.26 -1.48
CA HIS A 77 8.69 8.95 -1.65
C HIS A 77 7.22 8.98 -1.26
N GLU A 78 6.45 8.06 -1.82
CA GLU A 78 5.05 7.87 -1.48
C GLU A 78 4.87 7.29 -0.06
N ALA A 79 3.78 7.67 0.62
CA ALA A 79 3.42 7.12 1.93
C ALA A 79 3.26 5.58 1.93
N SER A 80 2.77 5.00 0.83
CA SER A 80 2.63 3.55 0.68
C SER A 80 3.98 2.82 0.66
N VAL A 81 5.06 3.46 0.18
CA VAL A 81 6.42 2.89 0.24
C VAL A 81 6.91 2.81 1.68
N LEU A 82 6.72 3.89 2.47
CA LEU A 82 7.06 3.90 3.89
C LEU A 82 6.27 2.83 4.65
N ARG A 83 4.98 2.73 4.39
CA ARG A 83 4.11 1.74 5.03
C ARG A 83 4.55 0.31 4.70
N LEU A 84 4.82 0.03 3.42
CA LEU A 84 5.30 -1.28 2.98
C LEU A 84 6.66 -1.63 3.62
N LEU A 85 7.58 -0.66 3.71
CA LEU A 85 8.86 -0.82 4.38
C LEU A 85 8.68 -1.24 5.85
N ILE A 86 7.81 -0.55 6.59
CA ILE A 86 7.54 -0.87 8.00
C ILE A 86 6.91 -2.26 8.13
N LEU A 87 5.95 -2.60 7.29
CA LEU A 87 5.21 -3.86 7.33
C LEU A 87 6.01 -5.06 6.76
N SER A 88 7.10 -4.82 6.03
CA SER A 88 7.94 -5.88 5.45
C SER A 88 8.75 -6.66 6.49
N SER A 89 8.80 -6.16 7.74
CA SER A 89 9.43 -6.83 8.87
C SER A 89 8.44 -7.00 10.01
N HIS A 90 8.54 -8.13 10.73
CA HIS A 90 7.76 -8.32 11.95
C HIS A 90 8.09 -7.20 12.96
N TYR A 91 7.09 -6.58 13.58
CA TYR A 91 7.26 -5.39 14.42
C TYR A 91 8.21 -5.59 15.61
N ARG A 92 8.37 -6.82 16.11
CA ARG A 92 9.33 -7.12 17.22
C ARG A 92 10.79 -7.07 16.79
N LYS A 93 11.08 -7.14 15.47
CA LYS A 93 12.45 -7.15 14.94
C LYS A 93 12.95 -5.74 14.68
N PRO A 94 14.26 -5.49 14.81
CA PRO A 94 14.83 -4.24 14.35
C PRO A 94 14.57 -4.03 12.86
N LEU A 95 14.19 -2.80 12.48
CA LEU A 95 13.92 -2.43 11.10
C LEU A 95 15.12 -1.66 10.53
N ALA A 96 15.72 -2.20 9.46
CA ALA A 96 16.79 -1.52 8.76
C ALA A 96 16.21 -0.44 7.82
N TYR A 97 16.83 0.75 7.84
CA TYR A 97 16.50 1.84 6.93
C TYR A 97 17.76 2.27 6.17
N ASN A 98 17.71 2.19 4.86
CA ASN A 98 18.70 2.72 3.91
C ASN A 98 18.06 2.84 2.53
N ASP A 99 18.73 3.53 1.61
CA ASP A 99 18.22 3.82 0.27
C ASP A 99 17.87 2.53 -0.52
N THR A 100 18.69 1.49 -0.39
CA THR A 100 18.43 0.20 -1.06
C THR A 100 17.13 -0.44 -0.58
N VAL A 101 16.89 -0.43 0.74
CA VAL A 101 15.64 -0.97 1.33
C VAL A 101 14.44 -0.15 0.88
N VAL A 102 14.56 1.17 0.80
CA VAL A 102 13.49 2.05 0.28
C VAL A 102 13.17 1.73 -1.17
N GLU A 103 14.20 1.62 -2.03
CA GLU A 103 14.04 1.27 -3.44
C GLU A 103 13.43 -0.13 -3.65
N ASP A 104 13.85 -1.13 -2.83
CA ASP A 104 13.29 -2.48 -2.87
C ASP A 104 11.78 -2.47 -2.56
N ASN A 105 11.37 -1.69 -1.56
CA ASN A 105 9.96 -1.54 -1.21
C ASN A 105 9.17 -0.74 -2.26
N ALA A 106 9.76 0.26 -2.90
CA ALA A 106 9.15 0.94 -4.03
C ALA A 106 8.91 -0.01 -5.22
N ARG A 107 9.88 -0.89 -5.53
CA ARG A 107 9.72 -1.94 -6.55
C ARG A 107 8.66 -2.97 -6.15
N ALA A 108 8.61 -3.34 -4.87
CA ALA A 108 7.59 -4.26 -4.35
C ALA A 108 6.18 -3.67 -4.47
N LEU A 109 5.99 -2.38 -4.13
CA LEU A 109 4.72 -1.67 -4.32
C LEU A 109 4.32 -1.62 -5.80
N ALA A 110 5.27 -1.34 -6.69
CA ALA A 110 5.01 -1.34 -8.12
C ALA A 110 4.59 -2.73 -8.64
N ARG A 111 5.12 -3.82 -8.07
CA ARG A 111 4.68 -5.20 -8.39
C ARG A 111 3.25 -5.46 -7.94
N LEU A 112 2.85 -5.04 -6.73
CA LEU A 112 1.48 -5.14 -6.23
C LEU A 112 0.51 -4.40 -7.16
N ARG A 113 0.80 -3.15 -7.50
CA ARG A 113 0.01 -2.34 -8.44
C ARG A 113 -0.04 -2.94 -9.84
N GLY A 114 1.08 -3.48 -10.30
CA GLY A 114 1.18 -4.12 -11.61
C GLY A 114 0.27 -5.34 -11.77
N ALA A 115 -0.06 -6.03 -10.69
CA ALA A 115 -0.99 -7.15 -10.69
C ALA A 115 -2.45 -6.70 -10.95
N LEU A 116 -2.80 -5.46 -10.61
CA LEU A 116 -4.14 -4.91 -10.83
C LEU A 116 -4.43 -4.47 -12.27
N ARG A 117 -3.45 -4.58 -13.19
CA ARG A 117 -3.70 -4.27 -14.61
C ARG A 117 -4.74 -5.20 -15.20
N PRO A 118 -5.65 -4.68 -16.04
CA PRO A 118 -6.68 -5.49 -16.68
C PRO A 118 -6.09 -6.56 -17.61
N ALA A 119 -6.89 -7.56 -17.93
CA ALA A 119 -6.55 -8.56 -18.95
C ALA A 119 -6.40 -7.87 -20.33
N VAL A 120 -5.39 -8.28 -21.11
CA VAL A 120 -5.19 -7.79 -22.46
C VAL A 120 -5.46 -8.96 -23.42
N GLY A 121 -6.54 -8.86 -24.21
CA GLY A 121 -6.87 -9.82 -25.27
C GLY A 121 -8.09 -10.71 -24.99
N ALA A 122 -8.44 -11.50 -26.00
CA ALA A 122 -9.60 -12.39 -25.96
C ALA A 122 -9.29 -13.67 -25.21
N ILE A 123 -10.23 -14.04 -24.43
CA ILE A 123 -10.38 -15.07 -23.41
C ILE A 123 -10.18 -16.48 -23.96
N THR A 124 -9.44 -17.29 -23.25
CA THR A 124 -9.51 -18.76 -23.34
C THR A 124 -9.68 -19.43 -21.96
N SER A 125 -10.62 -20.22 -21.92
CA SER A 125 -11.13 -21.35 -21.14
C SER A 125 -10.52 -21.84 -19.81
N GLY A 126 -11.35 -22.12 -18.91
CA GLY A 126 -11.68 -23.18 -17.91
C GLY A 126 -10.65 -23.52 -16.84
N GLY A 127 -9.53 -24.09 -17.17
CA GLY A 127 -8.65 -24.73 -16.16
C GLY A 127 -7.77 -23.78 -15.34
N ALA A 128 -7.38 -22.65 -15.89
CA ALA A 128 -6.62 -21.60 -15.18
C ALA A 128 -7.50 -20.78 -14.21
N VAL A 129 -8.80 -20.80 -14.40
CA VAL A 129 -9.79 -20.08 -13.59
C VAL A 129 -9.93 -20.69 -12.20
N ASP A 130 -10.14 -21.99 -12.11
CA ASP A 130 -10.34 -22.67 -10.82
C ASP A 130 -9.09 -22.58 -9.95
N SER A 131 -7.89 -22.66 -10.56
CA SER A 131 -6.63 -22.52 -9.83
C SER A 131 -6.42 -21.09 -9.31
N LEU A 132 -6.82 -20.05 -10.06
CA LEU A 132 -6.68 -18.66 -9.64
C LEU A 132 -7.62 -18.32 -8.48
N LEU A 133 -8.89 -18.75 -8.55
CA LEU A 133 -9.85 -18.55 -7.47
C LEU A 133 -9.45 -19.32 -6.21
N ALA A 134 -8.94 -20.55 -6.36
CA ALA A 134 -8.40 -21.30 -5.23
C ALA A 134 -7.17 -20.61 -4.60
N ALA A 135 -6.28 -20.03 -5.41
CA ALA A 135 -5.15 -19.25 -4.93
C ALA A 135 -5.59 -17.99 -4.17
N ALA A 136 -6.60 -17.28 -4.67
CA ALA A 136 -7.16 -16.11 -3.98
C ALA A 136 -7.75 -16.48 -2.61
N GLU A 137 -8.49 -17.58 -2.53
CA GLU A 137 -9.05 -18.08 -1.28
C GLU A 137 -7.97 -18.58 -0.30
N GLN A 138 -6.93 -19.23 -0.82
CA GLN A 138 -5.78 -19.64 0.00
C GLN A 138 -5.02 -18.43 0.54
N THR A 139 -4.87 -17.38 -0.28
CA THR A 139 -4.23 -16.12 0.13
C THR A 139 -5.00 -15.47 1.28
N ARG A 140 -6.34 -15.44 1.20
CA ARG A 140 -7.18 -14.89 2.26
C ARG A 140 -6.95 -15.62 3.60
N ARG A 141 -6.99 -16.95 3.57
CA ARG A 141 -6.71 -17.76 4.77
C ARG A 141 -5.31 -17.58 5.31
N GLY A 142 -4.29 -17.65 4.45
CA GLY A 142 -2.91 -17.47 4.88
C GLY A 142 -2.61 -16.06 5.41
N PHE A 143 -3.29 -15.04 4.87
CA PHE A 143 -3.24 -13.67 5.38
C PHE A 143 -3.83 -13.58 6.79
N GLU A 144 -5.02 -14.14 7.01
CA GLU A 144 -5.67 -14.18 8.32
C GLU A 144 -4.81 -14.93 9.34
N GLU A 145 -4.33 -16.13 9.00
CA GLU A 145 -3.43 -16.92 9.85
C GLU A 145 -2.15 -16.13 10.23
N ALA A 146 -1.55 -15.42 9.28
CA ALA A 146 -0.37 -14.61 9.54
C ALA A 146 -0.69 -13.41 10.45
N MET A 147 -1.83 -12.76 10.27
CA MET A 147 -2.23 -11.63 11.11
C MET A 147 -2.64 -12.07 12.52
N ASP A 148 -3.22 -13.26 12.66
CA ASP A 148 -3.55 -13.86 13.96
C ASP A 148 -2.30 -14.35 14.71
N ASP A 149 -1.19 -14.62 13.99
CA ASP A 149 0.11 -14.94 14.57
C ASP A 149 0.89 -13.66 14.92
N ASP A 150 0.47 -13.00 15.98
CA ASP A 150 1.14 -11.81 16.57
C ASP A 150 1.37 -10.68 15.53
N PHE A 151 0.39 -10.42 14.68
CA PHE A 151 0.48 -9.41 13.62
C PHE A 151 1.70 -9.61 12.69
N ASN A 152 1.92 -10.83 12.23
CA ASN A 152 2.99 -11.16 11.29
C ASN A 152 2.72 -10.58 9.88
N THR A 153 2.82 -9.25 9.78
CA THR A 153 2.60 -8.50 8.53
C THR A 153 3.55 -8.93 7.41
N ALA A 154 4.77 -9.36 7.75
CA ALA A 154 5.72 -9.88 6.77
C ALA A 154 5.21 -11.19 6.13
N GLY A 155 4.61 -12.08 6.93
CA GLY A 155 3.95 -13.30 6.44
C GLY A 155 2.72 -12.97 5.59
N ALA A 156 1.88 -12.06 6.06
CA ALA A 156 0.71 -11.57 5.32
C ALA A 156 1.08 -10.99 3.95
N LEU A 157 2.13 -10.15 3.88
CA LEU A 157 2.67 -9.64 2.61
C LEU A 157 3.20 -10.77 1.71
N GLY A 158 3.81 -11.82 2.29
CA GLY A 158 4.22 -13.01 1.55
C GLY A 158 3.06 -13.62 0.77
N CYS A 159 1.90 -13.84 1.43
CA CYS A 159 0.69 -14.35 0.81
C CYS A 159 0.19 -13.44 -0.34
N LEU A 160 0.26 -12.10 -0.17
CA LEU A 160 -0.10 -11.17 -1.24
C LEU A 160 0.83 -11.29 -2.46
N PHE A 161 2.15 -11.45 -2.26
CA PHE A 161 3.10 -11.61 -3.36
C PHE A 161 2.98 -12.96 -4.08
N GLU A 162 2.55 -14.01 -3.39
CA GLU A 162 2.17 -15.28 -4.02
C GLU A 162 0.96 -15.09 -4.94
N LEU A 163 -0.09 -14.41 -4.46
CA LEU A 163 -1.26 -14.08 -5.28
C LEU A 163 -0.89 -13.21 -6.49
N VAL A 164 -0.01 -12.22 -6.34
CA VAL A 164 0.52 -11.42 -7.46
C VAL A 164 1.13 -12.32 -8.54
N THR A 165 1.86 -13.35 -8.14
CA THR A 165 2.47 -14.29 -9.09
C THR A 165 1.42 -15.10 -9.84
N GLU A 166 0.38 -15.57 -9.15
CA GLU A 166 -0.73 -16.30 -9.75
C GLU A 166 -1.57 -15.42 -10.70
N ILE A 167 -1.88 -14.19 -10.28
CA ILE A 167 -2.60 -13.21 -11.11
C ILE A 167 -1.82 -12.93 -12.41
N ASN A 168 -0.51 -12.67 -12.31
CA ASN A 168 0.31 -12.40 -13.49
C ASN A 168 0.38 -13.63 -14.40
N ARG A 169 0.57 -14.82 -13.85
CA ARG A 169 0.59 -16.07 -14.61
C ARG A 169 -0.73 -16.32 -15.33
N ALA A 170 -1.86 -16.12 -14.65
CA ALA A 170 -3.18 -16.30 -15.23
C ALA A 170 -3.44 -15.26 -16.35
N ARG A 171 -3.08 -14.00 -16.12
CA ARG A 171 -3.20 -12.93 -17.12
C ARG A 171 -2.38 -13.23 -18.38
N ASP A 172 -1.12 -13.64 -18.21
CA ASP A 172 -0.21 -13.96 -19.32
C ASP A 172 -0.67 -15.22 -20.10
N ALA A 173 -1.38 -16.13 -19.43
CA ALA A 173 -2.04 -17.28 -20.05
C ALA A 173 -3.39 -16.94 -20.70
N GLY A 174 -3.83 -15.69 -20.68
CA GLY A 174 -5.08 -15.25 -21.30
C GLY A 174 -6.33 -15.60 -20.48
N ALA A 175 -6.26 -15.55 -19.15
CA ALA A 175 -7.41 -15.79 -18.29
C ALA A 175 -8.57 -14.83 -18.60
N ALA A 176 -9.80 -15.31 -18.37
CA ALA A 176 -11.01 -14.51 -18.49
C ALA A 176 -10.99 -13.29 -17.55
N ALA A 177 -11.62 -12.20 -17.96
CA ALA A 177 -11.63 -10.96 -17.20
C ALA A 177 -12.28 -11.11 -15.82
N GLU A 178 -13.38 -11.86 -15.71
CA GLU A 178 -14.13 -12.02 -14.46
C GLU A 178 -13.31 -12.72 -13.34
N PRO A 179 -12.72 -13.91 -13.53
CA PRO A 179 -11.91 -14.54 -12.48
C PRO A 179 -10.62 -13.76 -12.19
N LEU A 180 -10.07 -13.05 -13.17
CA LEU A 180 -8.91 -12.20 -12.96
C LEU A 180 -9.30 -11.02 -12.04
N ALA A 181 -10.41 -10.35 -12.32
CA ALA A 181 -10.93 -9.27 -11.49
C ALA A 181 -11.22 -9.73 -10.05
N ALA A 182 -11.85 -10.90 -9.87
CA ALA A 182 -12.13 -11.45 -8.55
C ALA A 182 -10.85 -11.67 -7.72
N ALA A 183 -9.77 -12.17 -8.32
CA ALA A 183 -8.48 -12.31 -7.63
C ALA A 183 -7.80 -10.97 -7.35
N GLN A 184 -7.95 -10.00 -8.26
CA GLN A 184 -7.47 -8.63 -8.08
C GLN A 184 -8.21 -7.91 -6.95
N ASP A 185 -9.52 -8.12 -6.82
CA ASP A 185 -10.33 -7.58 -5.73
C ASP A 185 -9.87 -8.10 -4.37
N VAL A 186 -9.56 -9.40 -4.26
CA VAL A 186 -8.97 -9.99 -3.04
C VAL A 186 -7.63 -9.36 -2.71
N LEU A 187 -6.75 -9.18 -3.71
CA LEU A 187 -5.45 -8.53 -3.53
C LEU A 187 -5.62 -7.08 -3.02
N ALA A 188 -6.52 -6.32 -3.64
CA ALA A 188 -6.78 -4.93 -3.26
C ALA A 188 -7.40 -4.80 -1.86
N GLU A 189 -8.37 -5.66 -1.52
CA GLU A 189 -9.00 -5.72 -0.20
C GLU A 189 -7.97 -5.98 0.90
N LEU A 190 -7.19 -7.06 0.78
CA LEU A 190 -6.21 -7.44 1.78
C LEU A 190 -5.06 -6.43 1.91
N ALA A 191 -4.59 -5.86 0.80
CA ALA A 191 -3.65 -4.76 0.82
C ALA A 191 -4.23 -3.52 1.50
N GLY A 192 -5.52 -3.25 1.30
CA GLY A 192 -6.28 -2.17 1.97
C GLY A 192 -6.33 -2.33 3.48
N ILE A 193 -6.46 -3.56 4.02
CA ILE A 193 -6.37 -3.84 5.46
C ILE A 193 -5.01 -3.39 6.03
N LEU A 194 -3.93 -3.60 5.26
CA LEU A 194 -2.60 -3.11 5.61
C LEU A 194 -2.42 -1.60 5.34
N GLY A 195 -3.45 -0.90 4.85
CA GLY A 195 -3.41 0.51 4.48
C GLY A 195 -2.56 0.80 3.25
N LEU A 196 -2.27 -0.19 2.42
CA LEU A 196 -1.55 -0.01 1.17
C LEU A 196 -2.52 0.43 0.07
N GLN A 197 -2.32 1.62 -0.47
CA GLN A 197 -3.10 2.12 -1.60
C GLN A 197 -2.50 1.57 -2.90
N LEU A 198 -3.16 0.56 -3.49
CA LEU A 198 -2.74 -0.05 -4.74
C LEU A 198 -3.35 0.64 -5.97
N SER A 199 -4.54 1.22 -5.86
CA SER A 199 -5.02 2.15 -6.88
C SER A 199 -4.09 3.36 -6.86
N SER A 200 -3.34 3.60 -7.91
CA SER A 200 -2.86 4.94 -8.14
C SER A 200 -4.12 5.77 -8.40
N GLU A 201 -4.44 6.72 -7.53
CA GLU A 201 -5.03 7.93 -8.05
C GLU A 201 -3.97 8.45 -9.03
N ALA A 202 -4.13 8.09 -10.31
CA ALA A 202 -3.39 8.78 -11.35
C ALA A 202 -3.76 10.24 -11.15
N THR A 203 -2.89 10.98 -10.48
CA THR A 203 -3.07 12.42 -10.40
C THR A 203 -3.11 12.87 -11.86
N GLY A 204 -4.11 13.67 -12.22
CA GLY A 204 -4.23 14.15 -13.61
C GLY A 204 -2.91 14.70 -14.17
N ALA A 205 -1.96 15.05 -13.28
CA ALA A 205 -0.60 15.45 -13.58
C ALA A 205 0.26 14.35 -14.26
N GLU A 206 0.14 13.07 -13.86
CA GLU A 206 0.90 11.98 -14.50
C GLU A 206 0.31 11.59 -15.87
N ALA A 207 -1.01 11.72 -16.03
CA ALA A 207 -1.70 11.46 -17.29
C ALA A 207 -1.57 12.64 -18.27
N ALA A 208 -1.33 13.86 -17.79
CA ALA A 208 -1.30 15.08 -18.58
C ALA A 208 -0.44 14.97 -19.87
N PRO A 209 0.84 14.53 -19.85
CA PRO A 209 1.67 14.46 -21.05
C PRO A 209 1.11 13.51 -22.10
N PHE A 210 0.43 12.43 -21.70
CA PHE A 210 -0.18 11.45 -22.62
C PHE A 210 -1.49 11.98 -23.19
N ILE A 211 -2.28 12.67 -22.39
CA ILE A 211 -3.51 13.31 -22.85
C ILE A 211 -3.17 14.44 -23.84
N ASP A 212 -2.18 15.27 -23.55
CA ASP A 212 -1.72 16.35 -24.43
C ASP A 212 -1.21 15.79 -25.76
N LEU A 213 -0.44 14.69 -25.76
CA LEU A 213 -0.01 14.01 -26.99
C LEU A 213 -1.21 13.50 -27.81
N LEU A 214 -2.21 12.90 -27.17
CA LEU A 214 -3.42 12.44 -27.85
C LEU A 214 -4.23 13.60 -28.46
N LEU A 215 -4.31 14.75 -27.78
CA LEU A 215 -4.95 15.94 -28.30
C LEU A 215 -4.18 16.57 -29.47
N GLU A 216 -2.85 16.55 -29.42
CA GLU A 216 -2.01 16.96 -30.56
C GLU A 216 -2.24 16.05 -31.78
N MET A 217 -2.26 14.72 -31.57
CA MET A 217 -2.55 13.76 -32.63
C MET A 217 -3.96 13.95 -33.19
N ARG A 218 -4.98 14.16 -32.34
CA ARG A 218 -6.35 14.50 -32.78
C ARG A 218 -6.38 15.76 -33.63
N SER A 219 -5.64 16.78 -33.27
CA SER A 219 -5.55 18.03 -34.02
C SER A 219 -4.94 17.80 -35.42
N LYS A 220 -3.86 17.01 -35.51
CA LYS A 220 -3.24 16.61 -36.79
C LYS A 220 -4.20 15.81 -37.68
N LEU A 221 -4.98 14.89 -37.13
CA LEU A 221 -5.99 14.12 -37.85
C LEU A 221 -7.12 15.02 -38.39
N ARG A 222 -7.57 16.01 -37.64
CA ARG A 222 -8.56 17.01 -38.10
C ARG A 222 -8.01 17.86 -39.25
N ALA A 223 -6.76 18.29 -39.17
CA ALA A 223 -6.09 19.02 -40.24
C ALA A 223 -5.96 18.17 -41.50
N ALA A 224 -5.73 16.85 -41.35
CA ALA A 224 -5.72 15.88 -42.44
C ALA A 224 -7.13 15.46 -42.92
N LYS A 225 -8.21 16.08 -42.41
CA LYS A 225 -9.62 15.76 -42.71
C LYS A 225 -10.06 14.34 -42.36
N GLN A 226 -9.34 13.67 -41.44
CA GLN A 226 -9.68 12.34 -40.94
C GLN A 226 -10.56 12.46 -39.65
N PHE A 227 -11.76 13.01 -39.86
CA PHE A 227 -12.64 13.37 -38.73
C PHE A 227 -13.10 12.18 -37.91
N ALA A 228 -13.37 11.03 -38.55
CA ALA A 228 -13.82 9.82 -37.87
C ALA A 228 -12.80 9.34 -36.80
N LEU A 229 -11.49 9.34 -37.13
CA LEU A 229 -10.43 8.96 -36.19
C LEU A 229 -10.24 10.01 -35.06
N ALA A 230 -10.38 11.29 -35.42
CA ALA A 230 -10.29 12.36 -34.43
C ALA A 230 -11.46 12.31 -33.43
N ASP A 231 -12.65 11.94 -33.85
CA ASP A 231 -13.82 11.79 -33.01
C ASP A 231 -13.72 10.50 -32.17
N GLU A 232 -13.12 9.43 -32.70
CA GLU A 232 -12.83 8.21 -31.93
C GLU A 232 -11.89 8.51 -30.74
N ILE A 233 -10.81 9.27 -30.93
CA ILE A 233 -9.92 9.68 -29.84
C ILE A 233 -10.70 10.44 -28.78
N ARG A 234 -11.54 11.40 -29.17
CA ARG A 234 -12.36 12.17 -28.22
C ARG A 234 -13.29 11.28 -27.42
N ASN A 235 -14.01 10.38 -28.09
CA ASN A 235 -14.96 9.49 -27.43
C ASN A 235 -14.25 8.58 -26.42
N ARG A 236 -13.13 7.97 -26.81
CA ARG A 236 -12.32 7.14 -25.90
C ARG A 236 -11.78 7.91 -24.71
N LEU A 237 -11.33 9.15 -24.90
CA LEU A 237 -10.91 10.01 -23.78
C LEU A 237 -12.08 10.29 -22.84
N THR A 238 -13.27 10.55 -23.39
CA THR A 238 -14.50 10.76 -22.59
C THR A 238 -14.88 9.49 -21.80
N ASP A 239 -14.79 8.31 -22.42
CA ASP A 239 -15.05 7.03 -21.75
C ASP A 239 -14.07 6.75 -20.59
N LEU A 240 -12.87 7.33 -20.67
CA LEU A 240 -11.85 7.28 -19.61
C LEU A 240 -11.96 8.42 -18.58
N GLY A 241 -13.04 9.21 -18.63
CA GLY A 241 -13.28 10.31 -17.69
C GLY A 241 -12.54 11.61 -18.02
N VAL A 242 -11.94 11.71 -19.24
CA VAL A 242 -11.27 12.93 -19.70
C VAL A 242 -12.19 13.74 -20.60
N MET A 243 -12.69 14.87 -20.12
CA MET A 243 -13.53 15.79 -20.89
C MET A 243 -12.66 16.70 -21.74
N VAL A 244 -12.87 16.66 -23.06
CA VAL A 244 -12.14 17.48 -24.04
C VAL A 244 -13.01 18.64 -24.51
N GLU A 245 -12.54 19.86 -24.37
CA GLU A 245 -13.18 21.09 -24.79
C GLU A 245 -12.36 21.75 -25.93
N ASP A 246 -13.00 22.00 -27.07
CA ASP A 246 -12.37 22.69 -28.19
C ASP A 246 -12.53 24.22 -28.00
N THR A 247 -11.42 24.94 -27.99
CA THR A 247 -11.37 26.41 -27.91
C THR A 247 -10.82 26.98 -29.22
N ARG A 248 -10.86 28.32 -29.38
CA ARG A 248 -10.28 28.99 -30.53
C ARG A 248 -8.75 28.87 -30.61
N GLU A 249 -8.11 28.58 -29.49
CA GLU A 249 -6.66 28.48 -29.35
C GLU A 249 -6.14 27.03 -29.34
N GLY A 250 -7.06 26.06 -29.35
CA GLY A 250 -6.73 24.62 -29.33
C GLY A 250 -7.72 23.80 -28.51
N SER A 251 -7.38 22.56 -28.24
CA SER A 251 -8.18 21.68 -27.35
C SER A 251 -7.62 21.73 -25.95
N THR A 252 -8.50 21.89 -24.96
CA THR A 252 -8.21 21.80 -23.52
C THR A 252 -8.91 20.57 -22.93
N TRP A 253 -8.48 20.13 -21.77
CA TRP A 253 -9.08 18.98 -21.11
C TRP A 253 -9.16 19.13 -19.59
N ARG A 254 -10.06 18.33 -18.98
CA ARG A 254 -10.15 18.14 -17.53
C ARG A 254 -10.54 16.72 -17.22
N ILE A 255 -10.09 16.19 -16.08
CA ILE A 255 -10.53 14.90 -15.54
C ILE A 255 -11.81 15.15 -14.73
N GLN A 256 -12.76 14.24 -14.88
CA GLN A 256 -14.06 14.30 -14.18
C GLN A 256 -13.95 13.61 -12.81
#